data_0dfaed3f00e93390dd39e33f38683099
#
_entry.id   0dfaed3f00e93390dd39e33f38683099
#
_cell.length_a   1.000
_cell.length_b   1.000
_cell.length_c   1.000
_cell.angle_alpha   90.00
_cell.angle_beta   90.00
_cell.angle_gamma   90.00
#
_symmetry.space_group_name_H-M   'P 1'
#
loop_
_entity.id
_entity.type
_entity.pdbx_description
1 polymer ?
#
loop_
_entity_poly.entity_id
_entity_poly.type
_entity_poly.pdbx_seq_one_letter_code
_entity_poly.pdbx_strand_id
1 'polypeptide(L)'
;FKPGVVSRGYGASIAADEVREVLSDSSVLEVGDEPLMLKLRVGCPIFVSPTRSLAVKALEAQGCDIVITDDGMQHYALARDIEICVFDGERKWGNGHLLPMGPMREPLKRIKYTDFIVMNGADWSSSIKPKQAALRMDLEASKLQSLNSEQSLPLSNFSAQKVNAIAGIGNPQRFFNTLVNHGLLVESQVFGDHHPFTQADVCFENGLPLLMTEKDAVKCRQFNLSAAWYLPVSAKLSDDLAARIITSLKSKGWFNG
;
A
#
# COMPACT_ATOMS: atom_id res chain seq x y z
N PHE A 1 19.91 -6.29 -9.45
CA PHE A 1 18.90 -5.35 -9.97
C PHE A 1 18.91 -4.07 -9.17
N LYS A 2 18.61 -2.97 -9.86
CA LYS A 2 18.38 -1.65 -9.26
C LYS A 2 16.90 -1.29 -9.44
N PRO A 3 16.02 -1.68 -8.50
CA PRO A 3 14.61 -1.41 -8.62
C PRO A 3 14.30 0.06 -8.38
N GLY A 4 13.24 0.55 -9.07
CA GLY A 4 12.62 1.83 -8.80
C GLY A 4 11.10 1.70 -8.81
N VAL A 5 10.41 2.60 -8.12
CA VAL A 5 8.95 2.58 -8.02
C VAL A 5 8.36 3.81 -8.70
N VAL A 6 7.29 3.60 -9.45
CA VAL A 6 6.49 4.68 -10.03
C VAL A 6 5.08 4.62 -9.48
N SER A 7 4.59 5.74 -8.97
CA SER A 7 3.20 5.93 -8.59
C SER A 7 2.59 7.15 -9.27
N ARG A 8 1.26 7.25 -9.22
CA ARG A 8 0.54 8.39 -9.78
C ARG A 8 0.67 9.66 -8.92
N GLY A 9 0.95 9.49 -7.63
CA GLY A 9 0.86 10.59 -6.66
C GLY A 9 -0.59 11.01 -6.41
N TYR A 10 -1.47 10.03 -6.16
CA TYR A 10 -2.88 10.34 -5.89
C TYR A 10 -3.00 11.27 -4.67
N GLY A 11 -3.85 12.29 -4.78
CA GLY A 11 -4.03 13.31 -3.74
C GLY A 11 -2.97 14.41 -3.73
N ALA A 12 -1.88 14.27 -4.50
CA ALA A 12 -0.87 15.31 -4.62
C ALA A 12 -1.23 16.37 -5.69
N SER A 13 -0.71 17.57 -5.48
CA SER A 13 -0.83 18.68 -6.45
C SER A 13 0.32 18.62 -7.46
N ILE A 14 0.17 17.78 -8.52
CA ILE A 14 1.19 17.56 -9.55
C ILE A 14 0.57 17.83 -10.91
N ALA A 15 1.23 18.64 -11.75
CA ALA A 15 0.82 18.88 -13.13
C ALA A 15 1.02 17.63 -14.01
N ALA A 16 0.29 17.51 -15.12
CA ALA A 16 0.29 16.31 -15.96
C ALA A 16 1.66 16.00 -16.59
N ASP A 17 2.47 17.01 -16.82
CA ASP A 17 3.82 16.96 -17.40
C ASP A 17 4.94 17.01 -16.34
N GLU A 18 4.57 17.06 -15.07
CA GLU A 18 5.52 17.14 -13.97
C GLU A 18 5.92 15.75 -13.46
N VAL A 19 7.17 15.63 -13.03
CA VAL A 19 7.74 14.45 -12.36
C VAL A 19 8.39 14.91 -11.06
N ARG A 20 8.11 14.22 -9.97
CA ARG A 20 8.74 14.49 -8.68
C ARG A 20 9.38 13.23 -8.11
N GLU A 21 10.60 13.37 -7.62
CA GLU A 21 11.21 12.36 -6.77
C GLU A 21 10.61 12.42 -5.37
N VAL A 22 10.32 11.26 -4.81
CA VAL A 22 9.83 11.13 -3.44
C VAL A 22 11.03 11.00 -2.51
N LEU A 23 11.22 11.98 -1.64
CA LEU A 23 12.24 11.97 -0.60
C LEU A 23 11.61 11.68 0.77
N SER A 24 12.41 11.31 1.76
CA SER A 24 11.92 10.99 3.11
C SER A 24 11.31 12.19 3.84
N ASP A 25 11.66 13.40 3.43
CA ASP A 25 11.19 14.70 3.93
C ASP A 25 10.17 15.37 3.01
N SER A 26 9.78 14.72 1.90
CA SER A 26 8.74 15.24 1.01
C SER A 26 7.43 15.45 1.76
N SER A 27 6.67 16.47 1.36
CA SER A 27 5.32 16.70 1.86
C SER A 27 4.32 15.74 1.22
N VAL A 28 3.36 15.25 2.00
CA VAL A 28 2.22 14.45 1.50
C VAL A 28 1.45 15.20 0.41
N LEU A 29 1.32 16.55 0.53
CA LEU A 29 0.65 17.37 -0.47
C LEU A 29 1.38 17.43 -1.81
N GLU A 30 2.69 17.17 -1.81
CA GLU A 30 3.52 17.21 -3.01
C GLU A 30 3.62 15.86 -3.71
N VAL A 31 3.61 14.76 -2.98
CA VAL A 31 3.90 13.43 -3.53
C VAL A 31 2.79 12.39 -3.29
N GLY A 32 1.86 12.67 -2.37
CA GLY A 32 0.83 11.73 -1.92
C GLY A 32 1.25 10.89 -0.72
N ASP A 33 0.29 10.38 0.02
CA ASP A 33 0.51 9.60 1.26
C ASP A 33 1.11 8.21 0.97
N GLU A 34 0.61 7.49 -0.03
CA GLU A 34 1.10 6.15 -0.37
C GLU A 34 2.56 6.15 -0.90
N PRO A 35 2.96 7.02 -1.84
CA PRO A 35 4.36 7.10 -2.27
C PRO A 35 5.31 7.49 -1.14
N LEU A 36 4.91 8.40 -0.25
CA LEU A 36 5.73 8.77 0.89
C LEU A 36 5.86 7.61 1.88
N MET A 37 4.76 6.89 2.17
CA MET A 37 4.79 5.68 3.00
C MET A 37 5.75 4.63 2.42
N LEU A 38 5.69 4.39 1.12
CA LEU A 38 6.60 3.47 0.43
C LEU A 38 8.05 3.94 0.57
N LYS A 39 8.34 5.23 0.36
CA LYS A 39 9.70 5.78 0.48
C LYS A 39 10.32 5.55 1.85
N LEU A 40 9.51 5.67 2.89
CA LEU A 40 9.96 5.44 4.27
C LEU A 40 10.23 3.95 4.58
N ARG A 41 9.71 3.04 3.76
CA ARG A 41 9.91 1.59 3.90
C ARG A 41 11.02 1.02 3.03
N VAL A 42 11.21 1.57 1.82
CA VAL A 42 12.11 0.99 0.81
C VAL A 42 13.23 1.96 0.47
N GLY A 43 14.44 1.42 0.30
CA GLY A 43 15.62 2.22 0.00
C GLY A 43 15.80 2.57 -1.49
N CYS A 44 14.87 2.18 -2.36
CA CYS A 44 14.99 2.45 -3.80
C CYS A 44 14.43 3.83 -4.17
N PRO A 45 14.81 4.38 -5.36
CA PRO A 45 14.20 5.58 -5.91
C PRO A 45 12.70 5.40 -6.14
N ILE A 46 11.92 6.44 -5.82
CA ILE A 46 10.48 6.52 -6.08
C ILE A 46 10.19 7.82 -6.78
N PHE A 47 9.45 7.75 -7.89
CA PHE A 47 8.99 8.93 -8.62
C PHE A 47 7.47 8.92 -8.76
N VAL A 48 6.88 10.10 -8.69
CA VAL A 48 5.45 10.30 -8.91
C VAL A 48 5.22 11.19 -10.11
N SER A 49 4.24 10.83 -10.93
CA SER A 49 3.76 11.62 -12.07
C SER A 49 2.38 11.13 -12.50
N PRO A 50 1.43 12.03 -12.83
CA PRO A 50 0.20 11.64 -13.52
C PRO A 50 0.50 10.93 -14.84
N THR A 51 1.56 11.36 -15.56
CA THR A 51 2.09 10.71 -16.78
C THR A 51 3.23 9.77 -16.40
N ARG A 52 2.88 8.52 -15.98
CA ARG A 52 3.85 7.53 -15.46
C ARG A 52 5.06 7.27 -16.35
N SER A 53 4.92 7.41 -17.68
CA SER A 53 6.05 7.25 -18.62
C SER A 53 7.17 8.27 -18.39
N LEU A 54 6.85 9.46 -17.88
CA LEU A 54 7.87 10.45 -17.50
C LEU A 54 8.62 10.02 -16.25
N ALA A 55 7.90 9.49 -15.24
CA ALA A 55 8.51 8.95 -14.03
C ALA A 55 9.41 7.73 -14.33
N VAL A 56 9.01 6.86 -15.27
CA VAL A 56 9.86 5.76 -15.74
C VAL A 56 11.16 6.28 -16.33
N LYS A 57 11.11 7.27 -17.22
CA LYS A 57 12.33 7.88 -17.79
C LYS A 57 13.24 8.48 -16.72
N ALA A 58 12.68 9.07 -15.68
CA ALA A 58 13.47 9.59 -14.55
C ALA A 58 14.17 8.45 -13.79
N LEU A 59 13.50 7.32 -13.56
CA LEU A 59 14.13 6.13 -12.97
C LEU A 59 15.24 5.54 -13.86
N GLU A 60 15.00 5.44 -15.16
CA GLU A 60 16.01 4.99 -16.13
C GLU A 60 17.26 5.87 -16.07
N ALA A 61 17.07 7.21 -16.01
CA ALA A 61 18.17 8.18 -15.88
C ALA A 61 18.97 8.01 -14.58
N GLN A 62 18.35 7.51 -13.51
CA GLN A 62 19.02 7.12 -12.25
C GLN A 62 19.65 5.72 -12.29
N GLY A 63 19.55 5.03 -13.45
CA GLY A 63 20.12 3.71 -13.66
C GLY A 63 19.32 2.56 -13.06
N CYS A 64 18.02 2.74 -12.84
CA CYS A 64 17.13 1.64 -12.49
C CYS A 64 16.94 0.72 -13.69
N ASP A 65 17.02 -0.59 -13.45
CA ASP A 65 16.86 -1.65 -14.47
C ASP A 65 15.54 -2.43 -14.31
N ILE A 66 14.84 -2.26 -13.20
CA ILE A 66 13.49 -2.76 -12.96
C ILE A 66 12.61 -1.63 -12.44
N VAL A 67 11.44 -1.45 -13.05
CA VAL A 67 10.43 -0.49 -12.63
C VAL A 67 9.19 -1.21 -12.11
N ILE A 68 8.80 -0.90 -10.89
CA ILE A 68 7.58 -1.39 -10.25
C ILE A 68 6.54 -0.26 -10.28
N THR A 69 5.37 -0.51 -10.88
CA THR A 69 4.29 0.48 -10.89
C THR A 69 3.25 0.14 -9.84
N ASP A 70 2.99 1.09 -8.94
CA ASP A 70 1.90 1.02 -8.00
C ASP A 70 0.57 1.37 -8.69
N ASP A 71 -0.47 0.51 -8.47
CA ASP A 71 -1.79 0.61 -9.11
C ASP A 71 -1.71 0.84 -10.63
N GLY A 72 -0.82 0.10 -11.30
CA GLY A 72 -0.47 0.31 -12.71
C GLY A 72 -1.36 -0.40 -13.73
N MET A 73 -2.24 -1.33 -13.34
CA MET A 73 -2.94 -2.22 -14.27
C MET A 73 -3.78 -1.47 -15.31
N GLN A 74 -4.45 -0.40 -14.94
CA GLN A 74 -5.29 0.41 -15.85
C GLN A 74 -4.51 1.48 -16.62
N HIS A 75 -3.19 1.57 -16.45
CA HIS A 75 -2.38 2.55 -17.18
C HIS A 75 -1.82 1.95 -18.47
N TYR A 76 -2.68 1.78 -19.48
CA TYR A 76 -2.35 1.11 -20.75
C TYR A 76 -1.31 1.82 -21.61
N ALA A 77 -1.05 3.11 -21.34
CA ALA A 77 -0.01 3.86 -22.05
C ALA A 77 1.43 3.44 -21.67
N LEU A 78 1.60 2.65 -20.60
CA LEU A 78 2.89 2.11 -20.18
C LEU A 78 2.95 0.61 -20.51
N ALA A 79 3.92 0.22 -21.34
CA ALA A 79 4.24 -1.17 -21.59
C ALA A 79 4.74 -1.85 -20.30
N ARG A 80 4.49 -3.15 -20.18
CA ARG A 80 4.87 -3.90 -18.99
C ARG A 80 5.19 -5.34 -19.35
N ASP A 81 6.20 -5.89 -18.70
CA ASP A 81 6.63 -7.26 -18.91
C ASP A 81 5.87 -8.23 -18.02
N ILE A 82 5.48 -7.79 -16.82
CA ILE A 82 4.75 -8.59 -15.84
C ILE A 82 3.58 -7.80 -15.27
N GLU A 83 2.44 -8.46 -15.17
CA GLU A 83 1.26 -7.95 -14.49
C GLU A 83 0.91 -8.84 -13.29
N ILE A 84 0.77 -8.21 -12.13
CA ILE A 84 0.35 -8.84 -10.88
C ILE A 84 -1.00 -8.25 -10.48
N CYS A 85 -2.03 -9.09 -10.47
CA CYS A 85 -3.36 -8.68 -10.03
C CYS A 85 -3.58 -9.11 -8.57
N VAL A 86 -3.80 -8.14 -7.70
CA VAL A 86 -4.08 -8.38 -6.29
C VAL A 86 -5.58 -8.25 -6.02
N PHE A 87 -6.16 -9.27 -5.39
CA PHE A 87 -7.55 -9.26 -4.96
C PHE A 87 -7.65 -9.24 -3.43
N ASP A 88 -8.61 -8.48 -2.92
CA ASP A 88 -9.05 -8.61 -1.55
C ASP A 88 -9.89 -9.90 -1.40
N GLY A 89 -9.48 -10.80 -0.52
CA GLY A 89 -10.09 -12.11 -0.36
C GLY A 89 -11.48 -12.09 0.28
N GLU A 90 -11.80 -11.05 1.05
CA GLU A 90 -13.13 -10.87 1.65
C GLU A 90 -14.11 -10.31 0.61
N ARG A 91 -13.71 -9.25 -0.09
CA ARG A 91 -14.56 -8.57 -1.09
C ARG A 91 -14.61 -9.31 -2.42
N LYS A 92 -13.52 -9.99 -2.78
CA LYS A 92 -13.35 -10.71 -4.06
C LYS A 92 -13.70 -9.79 -5.23
N TRP A 93 -14.60 -10.24 -6.10
CA TRP A 93 -15.15 -9.49 -7.24
C TRP A 93 -16.54 -8.89 -6.95
N GLY A 94 -16.98 -8.94 -5.66
CA GLY A 94 -18.28 -8.40 -5.24
C GLY A 94 -19.44 -9.04 -5.99
N ASN A 95 -20.33 -8.21 -6.53
CA ASN A 95 -21.49 -8.64 -7.32
C ASN A 95 -21.16 -8.99 -8.78
N GLY A 96 -19.89 -8.99 -9.18
CA GLY A 96 -19.45 -9.33 -10.54
C GLY A 96 -19.62 -8.23 -11.58
N HIS A 97 -20.01 -7.03 -11.18
CA HIS A 97 -20.18 -5.89 -12.08
C HIS A 97 -19.02 -4.90 -12.00
N LEU A 98 -18.86 -4.13 -13.07
CA LEU A 98 -17.89 -3.03 -13.14
C LEU A 98 -18.44 -1.78 -12.44
N LEU A 99 -17.55 -0.87 -12.09
CA LEU A 99 -17.91 0.47 -11.62
C LEU A 99 -18.84 1.16 -12.65
N PRO A 100 -19.87 1.90 -12.21
CA PRO A 100 -20.26 2.15 -10.81
C PRO A 100 -21.21 1.09 -10.22
N MET A 101 -21.67 0.08 -10.97
CA MET A 101 -22.65 -0.91 -10.53
C MET A 101 -22.05 -1.98 -9.58
N GLY A 102 -20.76 -2.16 -9.61
CA GLY A 102 -20.02 -3.08 -8.75
C GLY A 102 -18.58 -2.61 -8.51
N PRO A 103 -17.79 -3.38 -7.77
CA PRO A 103 -16.47 -2.92 -7.32
C PRO A 103 -15.34 -3.11 -8.32
N MET A 104 -15.57 -3.83 -9.43
CA MET A 104 -14.48 -4.14 -10.35
C MET A 104 -14.16 -2.96 -11.28
N ARG A 105 -12.86 -2.71 -11.49
CA ARG A 105 -12.36 -1.74 -12.48
C ARG A 105 -12.32 -2.33 -13.90
N GLU A 106 -12.14 -3.67 -13.99
CA GLU A 106 -12.07 -4.41 -15.25
C GLU A 106 -12.85 -5.73 -15.15
N PRO A 107 -13.31 -6.31 -16.28
CA PRO A 107 -14.00 -7.60 -16.25
C PRO A 107 -13.11 -8.70 -15.68
N LEU A 108 -13.66 -9.62 -14.88
CA LEU A 108 -12.92 -10.71 -14.26
C LEU A 108 -12.15 -11.57 -15.30
N LYS A 109 -12.63 -11.63 -16.54
CA LYS A 109 -11.93 -12.32 -17.65
C LYS A 109 -10.51 -11.78 -17.90
N ARG A 110 -10.20 -10.56 -17.47
CA ARG A 110 -8.89 -9.91 -17.62
C ARG A 110 -7.76 -10.70 -16.96
N ILE A 111 -8.06 -11.44 -15.89
CA ILE A 111 -7.09 -12.30 -15.19
C ILE A 111 -6.41 -13.35 -16.09
N LYS A 112 -7.06 -13.74 -17.19
CA LYS A 112 -6.47 -14.68 -18.16
C LYS A 112 -5.21 -14.12 -18.84
N TYR A 113 -5.03 -12.82 -18.79
CA TYR A 113 -3.92 -12.10 -19.41
C TYR A 113 -2.90 -11.59 -18.41
N THR A 114 -3.18 -11.67 -17.10
CA THR A 114 -2.20 -11.34 -16.05
C THR A 114 -1.20 -12.48 -15.85
N ASP A 115 0.02 -12.14 -15.48
CA ASP A 115 1.06 -13.14 -15.24
C ASP A 115 0.89 -13.78 -13.86
N PHE A 116 0.53 -13.01 -12.85
CA PHE A 116 0.31 -13.50 -11.48
C PHE A 116 -0.99 -12.98 -10.89
N ILE A 117 -1.60 -13.79 -10.03
CA ILE A 117 -2.73 -13.41 -9.18
C ILE A 117 -2.33 -13.63 -7.73
N VAL A 118 -2.63 -12.64 -6.90
CA VAL A 118 -2.42 -12.68 -5.46
C VAL A 118 -3.75 -12.45 -4.76
N MET A 119 -4.10 -13.35 -3.85
CA MET A 119 -5.33 -13.26 -3.03
C MET A 119 -4.95 -12.89 -1.60
N ASN A 120 -5.40 -11.74 -1.13
CA ASN A 120 -5.17 -11.30 0.24
C ASN A 120 -6.21 -11.92 1.19
N GLY A 121 -5.76 -12.78 2.10
CA GLY A 121 -6.58 -13.40 3.14
C GLY A 121 -7.49 -14.54 2.70
N ALA A 122 -7.40 -15.03 1.46
CA ALA A 122 -8.21 -16.14 0.98
C ALA A 122 -7.53 -16.92 -0.16
N ASP A 123 -8.08 -18.08 -0.48
CA ASP A 123 -7.70 -18.86 -1.65
C ASP A 123 -8.55 -18.49 -2.89
N TRP A 124 -8.00 -18.76 -4.07
CA TRP A 124 -8.73 -18.55 -5.31
C TRP A 124 -9.95 -19.46 -5.42
N SER A 125 -11.14 -18.90 -5.67
CA SER A 125 -12.40 -19.64 -5.68
C SER A 125 -13.26 -19.41 -6.94
N SER A 126 -12.70 -18.79 -8.00
CA SER A 126 -13.43 -18.58 -9.26
C SER A 126 -13.31 -19.78 -10.21
N SER A 127 -14.35 -20.01 -11.03
CA SER A 127 -14.33 -20.94 -12.16
C SER A 127 -13.42 -20.49 -13.31
N ILE A 128 -13.10 -19.17 -13.37
CA ILE A 128 -12.15 -18.64 -14.35
C ILE A 128 -10.73 -18.96 -13.86
N LYS A 129 -10.03 -19.81 -14.60
CA LYS A 129 -8.67 -20.20 -14.23
C LYS A 129 -7.66 -19.15 -14.69
N PRO A 130 -6.76 -18.69 -13.81
CA PRO A 130 -5.62 -17.85 -14.19
C PRO A 130 -4.57 -18.66 -14.98
N LYS A 131 -3.60 -17.98 -15.62
CA LYS A 131 -2.47 -18.64 -16.31
C LYS A 131 -1.63 -19.48 -15.37
N GLN A 132 -1.43 -19.02 -14.14
CA GLN A 132 -0.70 -19.70 -13.07
C GLN A 132 -1.59 -19.83 -11.84
N ALA A 133 -1.24 -20.75 -10.93
CA ALA A 133 -1.94 -20.84 -9.66
C ALA A 133 -1.89 -19.51 -8.91
N ALA A 134 -3.02 -19.08 -8.39
CA ALA A 134 -3.08 -17.89 -7.57
C ALA A 134 -2.30 -18.09 -6.27
N LEU A 135 -1.56 -17.08 -5.88
CA LEU A 135 -0.79 -17.06 -4.63
C LEU A 135 -1.66 -16.51 -3.51
N ARG A 136 -1.57 -17.12 -2.35
CA ARG A 136 -2.15 -16.56 -1.14
C ARG A 136 -1.18 -15.56 -0.52
N MET A 137 -1.72 -14.46 -0.06
CA MET A 137 -1.04 -13.45 0.73
C MET A 137 -1.85 -13.20 2.00
N ASP A 138 -1.17 -13.16 3.13
CA ASP A 138 -1.76 -12.74 4.39
C ASP A 138 -1.06 -11.46 4.86
N LEU A 139 -1.82 -10.55 5.47
CA LEU A 139 -1.27 -9.33 6.05
C LEU A 139 -0.96 -9.57 7.51
N GLU A 140 0.30 -9.39 7.88
CA GLU A 140 0.79 -9.54 9.26
C GLU A 140 1.04 -8.16 9.88
N ALA A 141 0.53 -7.99 11.11
CA ALA A 141 0.71 -6.82 11.93
C ALA A 141 1.02 -7.28 13.36
N SER A 142 2.23 -7.04 13.85
CA SER A 142 2.65 -7.59 15.15
C SER A 142 3.29 -6.57 16.09
N LYS A 143 3.76 -5.45 15.56
CA LYS A 143 4.47 -4.42 16.32
C LYS A 143 3.95 -3.04 15.98
N LEU A 144 3.73 -2.24 17.00
CA LEU A 144 3.51 -0.80 16.87
C LEU A 144 4.85 -0.09 16.76
N GLN A 145 4.90 0.95 15.96
CA GLN A 145 6.05 1.82 15.80
C GLN A 145 5.71 3.23 16.26
N SER A 146 6.60 3.82 17.06
CA SER A 146 6.42 5.19 17.50
C SER A 146 6.45 6.15 16.31
N LEU A 147 5.58 7.17 16.34
CA LEU A 147 5.53 8.19 15.30
C LEU A 147 6.79 9.08 15.32
N ASN A 148 7.32 9.35 16.52
CA ASN A 148 8.36 10.38 16.77
C ASN A 148 9.72 9.80 17.16
N SER A 149 9.87 8.46 17.21
CA SER A 149 11.13 7.81 17.58
C SER A 149 11.29 6.48 16.85
N GLU A 150 12.47 5.88 16.93
CA GLU A 150 12.73 4.54 16.40
C GLU A 150 12.20 3.41 17.30
N GLN A 151 11.47 3.74 18.37
CA GLN A 151 10.93 2.76 19.29
C GLN A 151 9.87 1.88 18.62
N SER A 152 10.00 0.58 18.78
CA SER A 152 9.03 -0.42 18.33
C SER A 152 8.64 -1.32 19.50
N LEU A 153 7.34 -1.54 19.67
CA LEU A 153 6.79 -2.38 20.74
C LEU A 153 5.86 -3.44 20.17
N PRO A 154 5.89 -4.66 20.69
CA PRO A 154 4.88 -5.68 20.36
C PRO A 154 3.48 -5.14 20.64
N LEU A 155 2.52 -5.48 19.78
CA LEU A 155 1.12 -5.10 19.99
C LEU A 155 0.55 -5.66 21.29
N SER A 156 1.07 -6.82 21.74
CA SER A 156 0.72 -7.43 23.02
C SER A 156 1.02 -6.56 24.25
N ASN A 157 1.97 -5.63 24.17
CA ASN A 157 2.27 -4.70 25.27
C ASN A 157 1.11 -3.73 25.56
N PHE A 158 0.18 -3.59 24.61
CA PHE A 158 -1.02 -2.76 24.73
C PHE A 158 -2.27 -3.59 25.07
N SER A 159 -2.15 -4.90 25.28
CA SER A 159 -3.28 -5.76 25.65
C SER A 159 -3.93 -5.27 26.93
N ALA A 160 -5.26 -5.28 26.95
CA ALA A 160 -6.12 -4.74 28.01
C ALA A 160 -5.97 -3.23 28.29
N GLN A 161 -5.18 -2.50 27.49
CA GLN A 161 -5.10 -1.05 27.61
C GLN A 161 -6.19 -0.38 26.77
N LYS A 162 -6.68 0.76 27.29
CA LYS A 162 -7.50 1.67 26.50
C LYS A 162 -6.60 2.50 25.60
N VAL A 163 -7.03 2.66 24.34
CA VAL A 163 -6.31 3.42 23.33
C VAL A 163 -7.29 4.21 22.48
N ASN A 164 -6.89 5.41 22.04
CA ASN A 164 -7.54 6.09 20.94
C ASN A 164 -7.03 5.46 19.64
N ALA A 165 -7.91 5.24 18.67
CA ALA A 165 -7.48 4.75 17.35
C ALA A 165 -8.18 5.53 16.23
N ILE A 166 -7.40 6.02 15.28
CA ILE A 166 -7.88 6.75 14.11
C ILE A 166 -7.55 6.00 12.83
N ALA A 167 -8.44 6.10 11.84
CA ALA A 167 -8.16 5.57 10.50
C ALA A 167 -8.89 6.38 9.43
N GLY A 168 -8.10 6.89 8.46
CA GLY A 168 -8.54 7.60 7.26
C GLY A 168 -8.15 6.82 6.01
N ILE A 169 -8.63 5.56 5.89
CA ILE A 169 -8.37 4.61 4.82
C ILE A 169 -9.67 3.98 4.32
N GLY A 170 -9.65 3.35 3.14
CA GLY A 170 -10.84 2.75 2.50
C GLY A 170 -11.51 1.61 3.28
N ASN A 171 -10.83 0.92 4.21
CA ASN A 171 -11.42 -0.08 5.10
C ASN A 171 -10.91 0.08 6.54
N PRO A 172 -11.40 1.09 7.29
CA PRO A 172 -10.94 1.37 8.65
C PRO A 172 -11.28 0.26 9.64
N GLN A 173 -12.38 -0.45 9.43
CA GLN A 173 -12.83 -1.49 10.34
C GLN A 173 -11.83 -2.64 10.46
N ARG A 174 -11.12 -2.97 9.39
CA ARG A 174 -10.07 -3.99 9.41
C ARG A 174 -8.94 -3.63 10.37
N PHE A 175 -8.53 -2.36 10.39
CA PHE A 175 -7.53 -1.87 11.35
C PHE A 175 -8.03 -1.98 12.79
N PHE A 176 -9.23 -1.49 13.09
CA PHE A 176 -9.78 -1.55 14.44
C PHE A 176 -9.98 -3.00 14.91
N ASN A 177 -10.49 -3.88 14.04
CA ASN A 177 -10.63 -5.30 14.36
C ASN A 177 -9.27 -5.95 14.66
N THR A 178 -8.21 -5.56 13.96
CA THR A 178 -6.85 -6.05 14.25
C THR A 178 -6.44 -5.67 15.66
N LEU A 179 -6.66 -4.43 16.10
CA LEU A 179 -6.33 -3.99 17.46
C LEU A 179 -7.17 -4.74 18.52
N VAL A 180 -8.47 -4.86 18.32
CA VAL A 180 -9.39 -5.58 19.22
C VAL A 180 -9.02 -7.05 19.34
N ASN A 181 -8.68 -7.72 18.24
CA ASN A 181 -8.26 -9.12 18.23
C ASN A 181 -6.95 -9.36 19.00
N HIS A 182 -6.13 -8.33 19.18
CA HIS A 182 -4.94 -8.36 20.04
C HIS A 182 -5.24 -7.93 21.50
N GLY A 183 -6.52 -7.78 21.85
CA GLY A 183 -6.97 -7.52 23.23
C GLY A 183 -6.96 -6.05 23.65
N LEU A 184 -6.83 -5.08 22.73
CA LEU A 184 -6.89 -3.66 23.06
C LEU A 184 -8.34 -3.20 23.26
N LEU A 185 -8.55 -2.24 24.15
CA LEU A 185 -9.82 -1.56 24.35
C LEU A 185 -9.85 -0.27 23.53
N VAL A 186 -10.44 -0.34 22.33
CA VAL A 186 -10.30 0.68 21.29
C VAL A 186 -11.42 1.73 21.35
N GLU A 187 -11.07 2.99 21.53
CA GLU A 187 -11.93 4.15 21.28
C GLU A 187 -11.64 4.64 19.85
N SER A 188 -12.48 4.21 18.89
CA SER A 188 -12.22 4.40 17.46
C SER A 188 -12.86 5.65 16.89
N GLN A 189 -12.12 6.37 16.02
CA GLN A 189 -12.63 7.47 15.20
C GLN A 189 -12.30 7.22 13.72
N VAL A 190 -13.34 7.24 12.88
CA VAL A 190 -13.22 7.02 11.43
C VAL A 190 -13.16 8.36 10.71
N PHE A 191 -12.24 8.45 9.76
CA PHE A 191 -12.12 9.57 8.81
C PHE A 191 -12.31 9.07 7.37
N GLY A 192 -12.57 9.99 6.45
CA GLY A 192 -12.60 9.67 5.03
C GLY A 192 -11.25 9.19 4.51
N ASP A 193 -11.24 8.40 3.44
CA ASP A 193 -9.97 8.00 2.80
C ASP A 193 -9.18 9.23 2.35
N HIS A 194 -7.86 9.21 2.54
CA HIS A 194 -6.96 10.34 2.31
C HIS A 194 -7.27 11.62 3.12
N HIS A 195 -7.93 11.50 4.27
CA HIS A 195 -8.25 12.66 5.12
C HIS A 195 -7.00 13.50 5.43
N PRO A 196 -7.05 14.84 5.23
CA PRO A 196 -5.97 15.74 5.62
C PRO A 196 -6.09 16.08 7.12
N PHE A 197 -5.42 15.30 7.96
CA PHE A 197 -5.50 15.47 9.41
C PHE A 197 -5.08 16.87 9.86
N THR A 198 -5.81 17.38 10.84
CA THR A 198 -5.49 18.60 11.59
C THR A 198 -4.99 18.25 13.00
N GLN A 199 -4.39 19.22 13.69
CA GLN A 199 -3.99 19.04 15.11
C GLN A 199 -5.18 18.62 15.99
N ALA A 200 -6.38 19.15 15.73
CA ALA A 200 -7.59 18.84 16.49
C ALA A 200 -8.05 17.39 16.29
N ASP A 201 -7.84 16.80 15.11
CA ASP A 201 -8.23 15.42 14.81
C ASP A 201 -7.38 14.38 15.56
N VAL A 202 -6.18 14.77 15.99
CA VAL A 202 -5.16 13.86 16.55
C VAL A 202 -4.81 14.15 18.00
N CYS A 203 -5.39 15.22 18.60
CA CYS A 203 -5.21 15.57 20.01
C CYS A 203 -6.41 15.10 20.82
N PHE A 204 -6.17 14.18 21.74
CA PHE A 204 -7.18 13.66 22.68
C PHE A 204 -6.83 14.08 24.11
N GLU A 205 -7.81 14.68 24.80
CA GLU A 205 -7.62 15.19 26.20
C GLU A 205 -7.62 14.09 27.25
N ASN A 206 -7.96 12.85 26.87
CA ASN A 206 -8.10 11.70 27.79
C ASN A 206 -6.76 11.07 28.20
N GLY A 207 -5.63 11.52 27.66
CA GLY A 207 -4.29 11.02 27.98
C GLY A 207 -4.00 9.59 27.51
N LEU A 208 -4.88 8.98 26.70
CA LEU A 208 -4.66 7.64 26.15
C LEU A 208 -3.68 7.68 24.97
N PRO A 209 -2.91 6.60 24.74
CA PRO A 209 -2.09 6.48 23.54
C PRO A 209 -2.94 6.57 22.26
N LEU A 210 -2.42 7.23 21.24
CA LEU A 210 -3.05 7.33 19.93
C LEU A 210 -2.43 6.29 18.98
N LEU A 211 -3.27 5.44 18.40
CA LEU A 211 -2.90 4.46 17.41
C LEU A 211 -3.50 4.81 16.05
N MET A 212 -2.73 4.61 14.98
CA MET A 212 -3.17 4.91 13.63
C MET A 212 -2.62 3.91 12.61
N THR A 213 -3.14 3.95 11.39
CA THR A 213 -2.56 3.18 10.29
C THR A 213 -1.23 3.81 9.86
N GLU A 214 -0.37 3.05 9.20
CA GLU A 214 0.88 3.60 8.66
C GLU A 214 0.65 4.66 7.57
N LYS A 215 -0.40 4.49 6.76
CA LYS A 215 -0.82 5.49 5.76
C LYS A 215 -1.25 6.81 6.42
N ASP A 216 -1.90 6.75 7.58
CA ASP A 216 -2.26 7.95 8.33
C ASP A 216 -1.06 8.56 9.06
N ALA A 217 -0.13 7.72 9.53
CA ALA A 217 1.06 8.16 10.23
C ALA A 217 1.91 9.14 9.40
N VAL A 218 2.08 8.89 8.09
CA VAL A 218 2.86 9.81 7.22
C VAL A 218 2.25 11.21 7.15
N LYS A 219 0.92 11.32 7.28
CA LYS A 219 0.20 12.60 7.31
C LYS A 219 0.31 13.29 8.67
N CYS A 220 0.46 12.51 9.75
CA CYS A 220 0.48 12.98 11.12
C CYS A 220 1.88 13.33 11.65
N ARG A 221 2.96 13.01 10.91
CA ARG A 221 4.35 13.31 11.32
C ARG A 221 4.64 14.79 11.55
N GLN A 222 3.87 15.67 10.93
CA GLN A 222 4.00 17.11 11.11
C GLN A 222 3.52 17.60 12.48
N PHE A 223 2.77 16.77 13.23
CA PHE A 223 2.23 17.11 14.53
C PHE A 223 3.13 16.63 15.66
N ASN A 224 3.26 17.40 16.71
CA ASN A 224 4.01 17.00 17.89
C ASN A 224 3.12 16.17 18.85
N LEU A 225 3.11 14.86 18.65
CA LEU A 225 2.25 13.92 19.39
C LEU A 225 3.11 13.07 20.33
N SER A 226 2.95 13.24 21.65
CA SER A 226 3.82 12.61 22.66
C SER A 226 3.69 11.08 22.78
N ALA A 227 2.51 10.52 22.50
CA ALA A 227 2.21 9.10 22.67
C ALA A 227 1.49 8.51 21.45
N ALA A 228 1.97 8.83 20.25
CA ALA A 228 1.40 8.36 18.99
C ALA A 228 2.20 7.19 18.41
N TRP A 229 1.46 6.17 17.97
CA TRP A 229 1.97 4.92 17.41
C TRP A 229 1.24 4.59 16.13
N TYR A 230 1.91 3.93 15.22
CA TYR A 230 1.27 3.37 14.04
C TYR A 230 1.54 1.86 13.92
N LEU A 231 0.65 1.18 13.22
CA LEU A 231 0.72 -0.25 13.00
C LEU A 231 1.18 -0.53 11.56
N PRO A 232 2.46 -0.83 11.34
CA PRO A 232 2.93 -1.29 10.04
C PRO A 232 2.31 -2.64 9.71
N VAL A 233 1.92 -2.81 8.45
CA VAL A 233 1.40 -4.08 7.93
C VAL A 233 2.35 -4.61 6.87
N SER A 234 2.75 -5.87 6.96
CA SER A 234 3.59 -6.55 5.99
C SER A 234 2.83 -7.66 5.29
N ALA A 235 3.03 -7.77 3.99
CA ALA A 235 2.48 -8.84 3.19
C ALA A 235 3.37 -10.09 3.30
N LYS A 236 2.77 -11.21 3.71
CA LYS A 236 3.41 -12.53 3.71
C LYS A 236 2.78 -13.39 2.62
N LEU A 237 3.57 -13.78 1.67
CA LEU A 237 3.17 -14.66 0.59
C LEU A 237 3.43 -16.12 0.95
N SER A 238 2.56 -17.02 0.50
CA SER A 238 2.70 -18.47 0.69
C SER A 238 3.85 -19.08 -0.14
N ASP A 239 4.24 -18.41 -1.23
CA ASP A 239 5.29 -18.81 -2.15
C ASP A 239 6.28 -17.67 -2.41
N ASP A 240 7.44 -18.03 -2.98
CA ASP A 240 8.44 -17.05 -3.40
C ASP A 240 8.02 -16.36 -4.72
N LEU A 241 7.18 -15.35 -4.62
CA LEU A 241 6.75 -14.53 -5.76
C LEU A 241 7.95 -13.89 -6.46
N ALA A 242 8.96 -13.43 -5.71
CA ALA A 242 10.13 -12.76 -6.30
C ALA A 242 10.92 -13.71 -7.22
N ALA A 243 11.18 -14.93 -6.77
CA ALA A 243 11.87 -15.95 -7.61
C ALA A 243 11.06 -16.30 -8.85
N ARG A 244 9.73 -16.40 -8.72
CA ARG A 244 8.83 -16.66 -9.86
C ARG A 244 8.81 -15.51 -10.87
N ILE A 245 8.84 -14.26 -10.40
CA ILE A 245 8.95 -13.06 -11.25
C ILE A 245 10.26 -13.11 -12.02
N ILE A 246 11.39 -13.33 -11.34
CA ILE A 246 12.72 -13.42 -11.97
C ILE A 246 12.75 -14.54 -13.02
N THR A 247 12.20 -15.71 -12.71
CA THR A 247 12.10 -16.82 -13.65
C THR A 247 11.27 -16.45 -14.89
N SER A 248 10.13 -15.75 -14.69
CA SER A 248 9.29 -15.28 -15.79
C SER A 248 10.01 -14.25 -16.67
N LEU A 249 10.75 -13.30 -16.07
CA LEU A 249 11.55 -12.34 -16.82
C LEU A 249 12.65 -13.02 -17.64
N LYS A 250 13.36 -14.00 -17.08
CA LYS A 250 14.36 -14.78 -17.81
C LYS A 250 13.75 -15.52 -19.01
N SER A 251 12.56 -16.12 -18.84
CA SER A 251 11.88 -16.80 -19.94
C SER A 251 11.43 -15.86 -21.07
N LYS A 252 11.27 -14.57 -20.77
CA LYS A 252 10.95 -13.51 -21.75
C LYS A 252 12.19 -12.90 -22.42
N GLY A 253 13.39 -13.44 -22.14
CA GLY A 253 14.64 -13.00 -22.74
C GLY A 253 15.37 -11.89 -21.99
N TRP A 254 14.86 -11.46 -20.84
CA TRP A 254 15.58 -10.55 -19.95
C TRP A 254 16.75 -11.29 -19.28
N PHE A 255 17.93 -10.65 -19.20
CA PHE A 255 19.15 -11.20 -18.57
C PHE A 255 19.87 -12.34 -19.35
N ASN A 256 19.68 -12.42 -20.66
CA ASN A 256 20.51 -13.22 -21.54
C ASN A 256 21.70 -12.37 -21.98
N GLY A 257 22.64 -12.17 -21.08
CA GLY A 257 23.91 -11.49 -21.34
C GLY A 257 24.96 -12.00 -20.38
#